data_21b935cdcd5a5553d05d25af51f8c356
#
_entry.id   21b935cdcd5a5553d05d25af51f8c356
#
_cell.length_a   1.000
_cell.length_b   1.000
_cell.length_c   1.000
_cell.angle_alpha   90.00
_cell.angle_beta   90.00
_cell.angle_gamma   90.00
#
_symmetry.space_group_name_H-M   'P 1'
#
loop_
_entity.id
_entity.type
_entity.pdbx_description
1 polymer ?
#
loop_
_entity_poly.entity_id
_entity_poly.type
_entity_poly.pdbx_seq_one_letter_code
_entity_poly.pdbx_strand_id
1 'polypeptide(L)'
;MIWDNVAKIYDAATNVTNGKANRKVSEIVAKQIESTDNVLECACGTGLLTHRIYPLCQSIVATDFSTAMLLQTKTKCSQATNLRLDKADITQLPYDTNSFDKVIAGNVLHLLPDSKKAMEEMRRVCRVGGEIIIPTYVKPEHKNLLTRSWLNLLRIVGVKFKNSFTFSTYQEFFSTLGYKEVRYLLVDGCPSCAIAFVKI
;
A
#
# COMPACT_ATOMS: atom_id res chain seq x y z
N MET A 1 18.49 6.10 -4.90
CA MET A 1 17.31 5.36 -5.47
C MET A 1 16.29 6.34 -6.00
N ILE A 2 15.41 5.92 -6.92
CA ILE A 2 14.41 6.83 -7.50
C ILE A 2 13.47 7.41 -6.42
N TRP A 3 13.08 6.60 -5.46
CA TRP A 3 12.19 6.98 -4.37
C TRP A 3 12.80 8.03 -3.43
N ASP A 4 14.12 8.04 -3.25
CA ASP A 4 14.80 9.06 -2.46
C ASP A 4 14.72 10.44 -3.13
N ASN A 5 14.77 10.47 -4.47
CA ASN A 5 14.73 11.71 -5.24
C ASN A 5 13.32 12.32 -5.33
N VAL A 6 12.27 11.49 -5.29
CA VAL A 6 10.89 11.94 -5.46
C VAL A 6 10.14 12.15 -4.15
N ALA A 7 10.68 11.71 -3.01
CA ALA A 7 10.01 11.73 -1.72
C ALA A 7 9.41 13.10 -1.35
N LYS A 8 10.12 14.19 -1.65
CA LYS A 8 9.68 15.57 -1.33
C LYS A 8 8.51 16.08 -2.18
N ILE A 9 8.39 15.59 -3.41
CA ILE A 9 7.37 16.05 -4.38
C ILE A 9 6.23 15.04 -4.55
N TYR A 10 6.40 13.83 -4.02
CA TYR A 10 5.47 12.71 -4.20
C TYR A 10 4.05 13.05 -3.73
N ASP A 11 3.91 13.61 -2.54
CA ASP A 11 2.61 13.97 -1.98
C ASP A 11 1.92 15.06 -2.81
N ALA A 12 2.65 16.09 -3.24
CA ALA A 12 2.09 17.14 -4.07
C ALA A 12 1.59 16.58 -5.41
N ALA A 13 2.40 15.74 -6.06
CA ALA A 13 2.04 15.13 -7.33
C ALA A 13 0.84 14.19 -7.20
N THR A 14 0.79 13.35 -6.18
CA THR A 14 -0.32 12.40 -5.97
C THR A 14 -1.59 13.08 -5.48
N ASN A 15 -1.50 14.15 -4.70
CA ASN A 15 -2.67 14.92 -4.26
C ASN A 15 -3.34 15.69 -5.40
N VAL A 16 -2.55 16.26 -6.30
CA VAL A 16 -3.09 16.97 -7.48
C VAL A 16 -3.81 15.99 -8.42
N THR A 17 -3.24 14.80 -8.62
CA THR A 17 -3.76 13.85 -9.62
C THR A 17 -4.87 12.96 -9.07
N ASN A 18 -4.81 12.53 -7.81
CA ASN A 18 -5.73 11.53 -7.26
C ASN A 18 -6.09 11.73 -5.77
N GLY A 19 -5.98 12.95 -5.26
CA GLY A 19 -6.14 13.25 -3.83
C GLY A 19 -7.48 12.82 -3.23
N LYS A 20 -8.59 12.96 -3.99
CA LYS A 20 -9.93 12.50 -3.53
C LYS A 20 -10.00 10.99 -3.38
N ALA A 21 -9.49 10.24 -4.37
CA ALA A 21 -9.48 8.78 -4.33
C ALA A 21 -8.54 8.28 -3.22
N ASN A 22 -7.35 8.85 -3.08
CA ASN A 22 -6.40 8.50 -2.02
C ASN A 22 -6.98 8.74 -0.62
N ARG A 23 -7.72 9.84 -0.42
CA ARG A 23 -8.43 10.11 0.84
C ARG A 23 -9.48 9.04 1.12
N LYS A 24 -10.33 8.72 0.12
CA LYS A 24 -11.36 7.68 0.25
C LYS A 24 -10.75 6.30 0.54
N VAL A 25 -9.67 5.94 -0.14
CA VAL A 25 -8.91 4.71 0.13
C VAL A 25 -8.40 4.69 1.58
N SER A 26 -7.78 5.77 2.05
CA SER A 26 -7.27 5.88 3.42
C SER A 26 -8.39 5.75 4.46
N GLU A 27 -9.57 6.34 4.21
CA GLU A 27 -10.74 6.22 5.09
C GLU A 27 -11.29 4.80 5.13
N ILE A 28 -11.31 4.11 3.97
CA ILE A 28 -11.76 2.72 3.90
C ILE A 28 -10.80 1.79 4.66
N VAL A 29 -9.50 1.97 4.48
CA VAL A 29 -8.46 1.20 5.19
C VAL A 29 -8.55 1.46 6.69
N ALA A 30 -8.64 2.72 7.11
CA ALA A 30 -8.74 3.12 8.51
C ALA A 30 -9.93 2.47 9.25
N LYS A 31 -11.06 2.27 8.56
CA LYS A 31 -12.25 1.59 9.11
C LYS A 31 -12.05 0.09 9.38
N GLN A 32 -10.98 -0.52 8.90
CA GLN A 32 -10.66 -1.93 9.16
C GLN A 32 -9.76 -2.10 10.38
N ILE A 33 -9.32 -0.99 10.99
CA ILE A 33 -8.35 -0.99 12.09
C ILE A 33 -9.10 -0.90 13.41
N GLU A 34 -8.73 -1.77 14.35
CA GLU A 34 -9.24 -1.80 15.71
C GLU A 34 -8.18 -1.28 16.69
N SER A 35 -8.62 -0.73 17.82
CA SER A 35 -7.72 -0.13 18.82
C SER A 35 -6.76 -1.12 19.48
N THR A 36 -7.03 -2.41 19.34
CA THR A 36 -6.19 -3.51 19.83
C THR A 36 -5.24 -4.06 18.80
N ASP A 37 -5.31 -3.62 17.53
CA ASP A 37 -4.49 -4.15 16.45
C ASP A 37 -3.02 -3.77 16.59
N ASN A 38 -2.14 -4.75 16.36
CA ASN A 38 -0.74 -4.54 16.00
C ASN A 38 -0.62 -4.57 14.48
N VAL A 39 -0.28 -3.43 13.90
CA VAL A 39 -0.31 -3.20 12.44
C VAL A 39 1.10 -3.20 11.87
N LEU A 40 1.28 -3.85 10.72
CA LEU A 40 2.45 -3.68 9.85
C LEU A 40 2.01 -2.96 8.58
N GLU A 41 2.61 -1.82 8.27
CA GLU A 41 2.50 -1.17 6.96
C GLU A 41 3.78 -1.35 6.17
N CYS A 42 3.70 -2.08 5.06
CA CYS A 42 4.80 -2.31 4.13
C CYS A 42 4.80 -1.24 3.03
N ALA A 43 5.99 -0.73 2.68
CA ALA A 43 6.17 0.34 1.69
C ALA A 43 5.29 1.57 2.00
N CYS A 44 5.40 2.09 3.21
CA CYS A 44 4.57 3.18 3.73
C CYS A 44 4.74 4.52 2.96
N GLY A 45 5.81 4.64 2.17
CA GLY A 45 6.12 5.84 1.39
C GLY A 45 6.27 7.06 2.29
N THR A 46 5.50 8.09 1.98
CA THR A 46 5.47 9.36 2.74
C THR A 46 4.49 9.34 3.92
N GLY A 47 3.95 8.16 4.29
CA GLY A 47 3.08 7.99 5.46
C GLY A 47 1.62 8.39 5.24
N LEU A 48 1.11 8.28 4.02
CA LEU A 48 -0.29 8.64 3.71
C LEU A 48 -1.29 7.78 4.49
N LEU A 49 -1.09 6.46 4.53
CA LEU A 49 -1.91 5.54 5.31
C LEU A 49 -1.46 5.54 6.78
N THR A 50 -0.16 5.51 7.06
CA THR A 50 0.40 5.56 8.42
C THR A 50 -0.25 6.65 9.26
N HIS A 51 -0.33 7.89 8.72
CA HIS A 51 -0.91 9.05 9.42
C HIS A 51 -2.39 8.87 9.79
N ARG A 52 -3.13 8.08 9.02
CA ARG A 52 -4.53 7.76 9.30
C ARG A 52 -4.71 6.60 10.26
N ILE A 53 -3.73 5.69 10.30
CA ILE A 53 -3.82 4.42 11.03
C ILE A 53 -3.29 4.54 12.45
N TYR A 54 -2.15 5.23 12.67
CA TYR A 54 -1.51 5.24 13.98
C TYR A 54 -2.42 5.69 15.13
N PRO A 55 -3.39 6.61 14.97
CA PRO A 55 -4.28 7.00 16.06
C PRO A 55 -5.36 5.96 16.40
N LEU A 56 -5.50 4.92 15.57
CA LEU A 56 -6.60 3.96 15.63
C LEU A 56 -6.19 2.58 16.15
N CYS A 57 -4.89 2.27 16.21
CA CYS A 57 -4.36 0.95 16.56
C CYS A 57 -3.55 0.99 17.86
N GLN A 58 -3.29 -0.20 18.42
CA GLN A 58 -2.43 -0.35 19.59
C GLN A 58 -0.98 0.01 19.25
N SER A 59 -0.46 -0.53 18.17
CA SER A 59 0.89 -0.25 17.68
C SER A 59 0.96 -0.36 16.15
N ILE A 60 1.87 0.39 15.55
CA ILE A 60 2.14 0.30 14.12
C ILE A 60 3.65 0.29 13.84
N VAL A 61 4.08 -0.67 13.03
CA VAL A 61 5.38 -0.67 12.40
C VAL A 61 5.18 -0.28 10.94
N ALA A 62 5.76 0.84 10.51
CA ALA A 62 5.71 1.26 9.11
C ALA A 62 7.09 1.11 8.48
N THR A 63 7.14 0.39 7.36
CA THR A 63 8.39 0.06 6.68
C THR A 63 8.44 0.65 5.29
N ASP A 64 9.64 1.05 4.87
CA ASP A 64 9.92 1.38 3.48
C ASP A 64 11.37 1.03 3.13
N PHE A 65 11.63 0.79 1.86
CA PHE A 65 12.99 0.54 1.38
C PHE A 65 13.81 1.84 1.27
N SER A 66 13.14 3.00 1.10
CA SER A 66 13.73 4.33 0.99
C SER A 66 13.79 5.03 2.35
N THR A 67 15.00 5.38 2.76
CA THR A 67 15.22 6.18 3.98
C THR A 67 14.59 7.57 3.87
N ALA A 68 14.57 8.17 2.66
CA ALA A 68 13.96 9.47 2.43
C ALA A 68 12.43 9.42 2.58
N MET A 69 11.78 8.32 2.18
CA MET A 69 10.35 8.09 2.41
C MET A 69 10.05 7.98 3.91
N LEU A 70 10.83 7.17 4.64
CA LEU A 70 10.69 7.04 6.11
C LEU A 70 10.84 8.38 6.83
N LEU A 71 11.73 9.26 6.36
CA LEU A 71 11.90 10.59 6.94
C LEU A 71 10.66 11.46 6.74
N GLN A 72 10.01 11.39 5.56
CA GLN A 72 8.73 12.08 5.33
C GLN A 72 7.62 11.54 6.23
N THR A 73 7.54 10.21 6.38
CA THR A 73 6.59 9.56 7.31
C THR A 73 6.84 10.02 8.75
N LYS A 74 8.09 10.05 9.20
CA LYS A 74 8.46 10.54 10.54
C LYS A 74 7.99 11.98 10.77
N THR A 75 8.19 12.86 9.80
CA THR A 75 7.76 14.26 9.88
C THR A 75 6.23 14.36 9.94
N LYS A 76 5.53 13.63 9.06
CA LYS A 76 4.06 13.65 8.98
C LYS A 76 3.40 13.06 10.23
N CYS A 77 4.02 12.06 10.85
CA CYS A 77 3.52 11.35 12.03
C CYS A 77 4.28 11.74 13.31
N SER A 78 4.78 12.97 13.41
CA SER A 78 5.62 13.44 14.52
C SER A 78 4.94 13.36 15.90
N GLN A 79 3.62 13.29 15.95
CA GLN A 79 2.83 13.16 17.19
C GLN A 79 2.56 11.69 17.58
N ALA A 80 2.98 10.72 16.75
CA ALA A 80 2.71 9.32 17.02
C ALA A 80 3.64 8.79 18.12
N THR A 81 3.08 8.23 19.17
CA THR A 81 3.82 7.59 20.28
C THR A 81 3.89 6.06 20.14
N ASN A 82 3.04 5.49 19.28
CA ASN A 82 2.91 4.04 19.03
C ASN A 82 3.43 3.62 17.65
N LEU A 83 4.19 4.49 16.97
CA LEU A 83 4.76 4.24 15.64
C LEU A 83 6.26 3.89 15.73
N ARG A 84 6.63 2.77 15.10
CA ARG A 84 8.02 2.41 14.80
C ARG A 84 8.25 2.49 13.28
N LEU A 85 9.39 3.06 12.87
CA LEU A 85 9.79 3.16 11.47
C LEU A 85 11.02 2.28 11.24
N ASP A 86 10.89 1.29 10.36
CA ASP A 86 11.96 0.36 10.03
C ASP A 86 12.27 0.40 8.53
N LYS A 87 13.54 0.32 8.17
CA LYS A 87 13.93 0.11 6.77
C LYS A 87 13.88 -1.38 6.45
N ALA A 88 12.99 -1.79 5.54
CA ALA A 88 12.83 -3.20 5.19
C ALA A 88 12.45 -3.38 3.71
N ASP A 89 12.79 -4.56 3.18
CA ASP A 89 12.32 -5.07 1.90
C ASP A 89 11.06 -5.90 2.14
N ILE A 90 9.96 -5.55 1.47
CA ILE A 90 8.69 -6.26 1.58
C ILE A 90 8.77 -7.73 1.14
N THR A 91 9.79 -8.09 0.34
CA THR A 91 10.03 -9.46 -0.10
C THR A 91 10.87 -10.30 0.90
N GLN A 92 11.34 -9.67 2.00
CA GLN A 92 12.11 -10.31 3.06
C GLN A 92 11.92 -9.51 4.37
N LEU A 93 10.78 -9.68 5.00
CA LEU A 93 10.41 -8.92 6.20
C LEU A 93 11.15 -9.45 7.44
N PRO A 94 11.83 -8.59 8.23
CA PRO A 94 12.62 -8.99 9.38
C PRO A 94 11.75 -9.18 10.65
N TYR A 95 10.60 -9.82 10.50
CA TYR A 95 9.65 -10.05 11.59
C TYR A 95 9.30 -11.54 11.68
N ASP A 96 8.93 -11.98 12.88
CA ASP A 96 8.51 -13.35 13.12
C ASP A 96 7.18 -13.67 12.43
N THR A 97 6.94 -14.95 12.23
CA THR A 97 5.66 -15.46 11.72
C THR A 97 4.54 -15.14 12.72
N ASN A 98 3.34 -14.78 12.22
CA ASN A 98 2.16 -14.49 13.04
C ASN A 98 2.34 -13.33 14.03
N SER A 99 3.01 -12.24 13.64
CA SER A 99 3.34 -11.11 14.52
C SER A 99 2.31 -9.99 14.50
N PHE A 100 1.53 -9.86 13.42
CA PHE A 100 0.65 -8.71 13.21
C PHE A 100 -0.79 -9.11 12.96
N ASP A 101 -1.73 -8.32 13.50
CA ASP A 101 -3.18 -8.46 13.28
C ASP A 101 -3.59 -8.02 11.89
N LYS A 102 -3.00 -6.92 11.45
CA LYS A 102 -3.22 -6.32 10.13
C LYS A 102 -1.89 -6.09 9.44
N VAL A 103 -1.82 -6.47 8.16
CA VAL A 103 -0.69 -6.18 7.29
C VAL A 103 -1.18 -5.37 6.11
N ILE A 104 -0.62 -4.20 5.87
CA ILE A 104 -1.08 -3.25 4.86
C ILE A 104 0.03 -2.99 3.86
N ALA A 105 -0.30 -2.96 2.57
CA ALA A 105 0.64 -2.63 1.51
C ALA A 105 -0.04 -1.77 0.43
N GLY A 106 0.05 -0.44 0.58
CA GLY A 106 -0.62 0.51 -0.30
C GLY A 106 0.18 0.86 -1.55
N ASN A 107 -0.42 0.68 -2.73
CA ASN A 107 0.13 1.12 -4.03
C ASN A 107 1.56 0.63 -4.32
N VAL A 108 1.93 -0.56 -3.87
CA VAL A 108 3.27 -1.13 -4.05
C VAL A 108 3.32 -2.35 -4.97
N LEU A 109 2.31 -3.24 -4.97
CA LEU A 109 2.36 -4.51 -5.72
C LEU A 109 2.69 -4.34 -7.21
N HIS A 110 2.16 -3.29 -7.84
CA HIS A 110 2.42 -3.00 -9.25
C HIS A 110 3.85 -2.50 -9.54
N LEU A 111 4.62 -2.18 -8.50
CA LEU A 111 6.01 -1.70 -8.60
C LEU A 111 7.02 -2.82 -8.35
N LEU A 112 6.62 -3.92 -7.72
CA LEU A 112 7.51 -5.00 -7.32
C LEU A 112 7.86 -5.90 -8.50
N PRO A 113 9.13 -6.32 -8.62
CA PRO A 113 9.53 -7.35 -9.58
C PRO A 113 8.91 -8.71 -9.23
N ASP A 114 8.78 -9.02 -7.93
CA ASP A 114 8.21 -10.27 -7.41
C ASP A 114 7.12 -9.95 -6.38
N SER A 115 5.92 -9.70 -6.88
CA SER A 115 4.74 -9.45 -6.04
C SER A 115 4.24 -10.72 -5.33
N LYS A 116 4.54 -11.92 -5.86
CA LYS A 116 4.19 -13.19 -5.23
C LYS A 116 4.98 -13.37 -3.94
N LYS A 117 6.30 -13.18 -3.98
CA LYS A 117 7.16 -13.28 -2.79
C LYS A 117 6.77 -12.26 -1.71
N ALA A 118 6.40 -11.04 -2.10
CA ALA A 118 5.88 -10.06 -1.16
C ALA A 118 4.59 -10.52 -0.48
N MET A 119 3.67 -11.14 -1.22
CA MET A 119 2.45 -11.73 -0.64
C MET A 119 2.74 -12.90 0.32
N GLU A 120 3.72 -13.75 -0.01
CA GLU A 120 4.16 -14.85 0.86
C GLU A 120 4.72 -14.32 2.20
N GLU A 121 5.54 -13.26 2.16
CA GLU A 121 6.07 -12.64 3.37
C GLU A 121 4.98 -11.92 4.19
N MET A 122 4.10 -11.15 3.54
CA MET A 122 2.96 -10.53 4.23
C MET A 122 2.06 -11.58 4.89
N ARG A 123 1.80 -12.71 4.21
CA ARG A 123 1.04 -13.82 4.78
C ARG A 123 1.76 -14.44 5.98
N ARG A 124 3.08 -14.64 5.88
CA ARG A 124 3.89 -15.23 6.95
C ARG A 124 3.82 -14.39 8.24
N VAL A 125 3.94 -13.08 8.12
CA VAL A 125 3.97 -12.19 9.29
C VAL A 125 2.57 -11.84 9.82
N CYS A 126 1.52 -12.00 9.00
CA CYS A 126 0.13 -11.84 9.43
C CYS A 126 -0.31 -13.06 10.25
N ARG A 127 -0.96 -12.84 11.38
CA ARG A 127 -1.46 -13.93 12.23
C ARG A 127 -2.65 -14.63 11.60
N VAL A 128 -2.89 -15.88 12.01
CA VAL A 128 -4.13 -16.60 11.68
C VAL A 128 -5.32 -15.82 12.25
N GLY A 129 -6.37 -15.64 11.44
CA GLY A 129 -7.51 -14.78 11.74
C GLY A 129 -7.27 -13.28 11.50
N GLY A 130 -6.06 -12.89 11.14
CA GLY A 130 -5.71 -11.54 10.73
C GLY A 130 -6.17 -11.20 9.32
N GLU A 131 -5.81 -10.00 8.85
CA GLU A 131 -6.20 -9.52 7.53
C GLU A 131 -5.05 -8.78 6.84
N ILE A 132 -4.86 -9.08 5.55
CA ILE A 132 -3.94 -8.32 4.69
C ILE A 132 -4.78 -7.36 3.84
N ILE A 133 -4.44 -6.07 3.83
CA ILE A 133 -5.18 -5.02 3.12
C ILE A 133 -4.28 -4.39 2.07
N ILE A 134 -4.70 -4.47 0.80
CA ILE A 134 -3.83 -4.08 -0.32
C ILE A 134 -4.57 -3.12 -1.26
N PRO A 135 -4.48 -1.82 -1.05
CA PRO A 135 -4.85 -0.84 -2.07
C PRO A 135 -3.86 -0.86 -3.24
N THR A 136 -4.36 -0.87 -4.47
CA THR A 136 -3.52 -0.89 -5.68
C THR A 136 -4.19 -0.11 -6.80
N TYR A 137 -3.42 0.76 -7.47
CA TYR A 137 -3.90 1.43 -8.66
C TYR A 137 -4.15 0.43 -9.79
N VAL A 138 -5.33 0.52 -10.39
CA VAL A 138 -5.75 -0.32 -11.51
C VAL A 138 -6.05 0.52 -12.74
N LYS A 139 -5.75 -0.03 -13.91
CA LYS A 139 -6.13 0.57 -15.19
C LYS A 139 -7.61 0.32 -15.46
N PRO A 140 -8.29 1.24 -16.14
CA PRO A 140 -9.63 0.95 -16.64
C PRO A 140 -9.57 -0.23 -17.61
N GLU A 141 -10.58 -1.07 -17.60
CA GLU A 141 -10.69 -2.23 -18.51
C GLU A 141 -10.84 -1.77 -19.97
N HIS A 142 -11.45 -0.59 -20.19
CA HIS A 142 -11.54 0.04 -21.49
C HIS A 142 -10.60 1.25 -21.58
N LYS A 143 -9.85 1.34 -22.69
CA LYS A 143 -8.83 2.39 -22.90
C LYS A 143 -9.48 3.78 -23.02
N ASN A 144 -9.31 4.63 -22.02
CA ASN A 144 -9.68 6.05 -22.06
C ASN A 144 -8.44 6.95 -22.25
N LEU A 145 -8.59 8.01 -23.05
CA LEU A 145 -7.51 8.98 -23.37
C LEU A 145 -6.92 9.68 -22.11
N LEU A 146 -7.73 9.90 -21.07
CA LEU A 146 -7.33 10.59 -19.84
C LEU A 146 -6.32 9.78 -18.98
N THR A 147 -6.40 8.45 -19.03
CA THR A 147 -5.44 7.59 -18.30
C THR A 147 -4.04 7.57 -18.91
N ARG A 148 -3.89 7.93 -20.22
CA ARG A 148 -2.58 8.05 -20.88
C ARG A 148 -1.74 9.20 -20.29
N SER A 149 -2.36 10.31 -19.94
CA SER A 149 -1.66 11.50 -19.42
C SER A 149 -1.02 11.25 -18.05
N TRP A 150 -1.74 10.57 -17.15
CA TRP A 150 -1.23 10.25 -15.81
C TRP A 150 -0.10 9.22 -15.84
N LEU A 151 -0.23 8.18 -16.65
CA LEU A 151 0.84 7.18 -16.85
C LEU A 151 2.10 7.82 -17.45
N ASN A 152 1.94 8.79 -18.35
CA ASN A 152 3.07 9.53 -18.91
C ASN A 152 3.75 10.41 -17.85
N LEU A 153 3.00 11.04 -16.94
CA LEU A 153 3.57 11.84 -15.85
C LEU A 153 4.41 10.97 -14.91
N LEU A 154 3.93 9.79 -14.52
CA LEU A 154 4.69 8.86 -13.68
C LEU A 154 5.94 8.32 -14.41
N ARG A 155 5.87 8.10 -15.72
CA ARG A 155 7.04 7.71 -16.53
C ARG A 155 8.10 8.81 -16.58
N ILE A 156 7.70 10.09 -16.65
CA ILE A 156 8.61 11.25 -16.62
C ILE A 156 9.36 11.30 -15.25
N VAL A 157 8.68 10.96 -14.16
CA VAL A 157 9.29 10.85 -12.82
C VAL A 157 10.10 9.56 -12.66
N GLY A 158 10.16 8.71 -13.71
CA GLY A 158 10.97 7.49 -13.75
C GLY A 158 10.33 6.28 -13.07
N VAL A 159 9.07 6.35 -12.63
CA VAL A 159 8.35 5.21 -12.05
C VAL A 159 8.04 4.19 -13.15
N LYS A 160 8.64 3.00 -13.05
CA LYS A 160 8.38 1.88 -13.95
C LYS A 160 7.41 0.91 -13.29
N PHE A 161 6.21 0.79 -13.85
CA PHE A 161 5.28 -0.26 -13.46
C PHE A 161 5.82 -1.62 -13.94
N LYS A 162 6.08 -2.53 -13.01
CA LYS A 162 6.50 -3.91 -13.30
C LYS A 162 5.28 -4.77 -13.63
N ASN A 163 4.20 -4.57 -12.87
CA ASN A 163 2.93 -5.23 -13.06
C ASN A 163 1.86 -4.19 -13.37
N SER A 164 0.93 -4.52 -14.23
CA SER A 164 -0.14 -3.61 -14.62
C SER A 164 -1.47 -4.31 -14.49
N PHE A 165 -2.19 -3.98 -13.42
CA PHE A 165 -3.49 -4.58 -13.12
C PHE A 165 -4.63 -3.80 -13.76
N THR A 166 -5.62 -4.52 -14.28
CA THR A 166 -7.02 -4.10 -14.34
C THR A 166 -7.73 -4.64 -13.10
N PHE A 167 -9.00 -4.31 -12.87
CA PHE A 167 -9.71 -4.86 -11.72
C PHE A 167 -9.84 -6.39 -11.80
N SER A 168 -10.15 -6.93 -12.98
CA SER A 168 -10.24 -8.39 -13.20
C SER A 168 -8.89 -9.10 -13.01
N THR A 169 -7.80 -8.61 -13.60
CA THR A 169 -6.49 -9.24 -13.44
C THR A 169 -5.94 -9.08 -12.02
N TYR A 170 -6.39 -8.08 -11.26
CA TYR A 170 -6.07 -7.93 -9.86
C TYR A 170 -6.76 -9.01 -9.00
N GLN A 171 -8.03 -9.33 -9.28
CA GLN A 171 -8.73 -10.43 -8.64
C GLN A 171 -8.11 -11.79 -9.01
N GLU A 172 -7.79 -11.99 -10.28
CA GLU A 172 -7.12 -13.21 -10.77
C GLU A 172 -5.78 -13.44 -10.07
N PHE A 173 -4.99 -12.38 -9.81
CA PHE A 173 -3.73 -12.47 -9.10
C PHE A 173 -3.88 -13.17 -7.73
N PHE A 174 -4.86 -12.79 -6.90
CA PHE A 174 -5.09 -13.45 -5.60
C PHE A 174 -5.62 -14.87 -5.75
N SER A 175 -6.47 -15.10 -6.74
CA SER A 175 -6.97 -16.45 -7.04
C SER A 175 -5.84 -17.41 -7.43
N THR A 176 -4.90 -16.97 -8.26
CA THR A 176 -3.71 -17.79 -8.66
C THR A 176 -2.77 -18.07 -7.50
N LEU A 177 -2.76 -17.24 -6.45
CA LEU A 177 -2.03 -17.46 -5.21
C LEU A 177 -2.76 -18.37 -4.21
N GLY A 178 -3.97 -18.83 -4.57
CA GLY A 178 -4.77 -19.76 -3.74
C GLY A 178 -5.55 -19.10 -2.62
N TYR A 179 -5.68 -17.77 -2.60
CA TYR A 179 -6.54 -17.08 -1.63
C TYR A 179 -8.00 -17.27 -2.00
N LYS A 180 -8.81 -17.81 -1.06
CA LYS A 180 -10.23 -18.14 -1.27
C LYS A 180 -11.16 -17.06 -0.75
N GLU A 181 -10.80 -16.42 0.36
CA GLU A 181 -11.61 -15.42 1.05
C GLU A 181 -11.01 -14.04 0.86
N VAL A 182 -11.33 -13.44 -0.28
CA VAL A 182 -10.88 -12.07 -0.62
C VAL A 182 -12.09 -11.21 -0.94
N ARG A 183 -12.28 -10.16 -0.16
CA ARG A 183 -13.25 -9.10 -0.44
C ARG A 183 -12.59 -7.99 -1.24
N TYR A 184 -13.26 -7.48 -2.25
CA TYR A 184 -12.74 -6.42 -3.10
C TYR A 184 -13.63 -5.18 -3.06
N LEU A 185 -12.99 -4.00 -3.10
CA LEU A 185 -13.65 -2.72 -3.35
C LEU A 185 -12.92 -1.99 -4.47
N LEU A 186 -13.69 -1.30 -5.32
CA LEU A 186 -13.16 -0.40 -6.33
C LEU A 186 -13.51 1.04 -5.94
N VAL A 187 -12.50 1.88 -5.87
CA VAL A 187 -12.61 3.31 -5.61
C VAL A 187 -12.33 4.06 -6.90
N ASP A 188 -13.32 4.83 -7.36
CA ASP A 188 -13.18 5.64 -8.56
C ASP A 188 -12.13 6.73 -8.38
N GLY A 189 -11.33 6.91 -9.43
CA GLY A 189 -10.25 7.88 -9.47
C GLY A 189 -9.56 7.87 -10.83
N CYS A 190 -8.55 8.69 -10.99
CA CYS A 190 -7.73 8.69 -12.19
C CYS A 190 -6.24 8.59 -11.80
N PRO A 191 -5.73 7.35 -11.66
CA PRO A 191 -6.37 6.05 -11.88
C PRO A 191 -7.32 5.61 -10.74
N SER A 192 -8.21 4.65 -11.03
CA SER A 192 -9.01 3.98 -10.01
C SER A 192 -8.10 3.16 -9.07
N CYS A 193 -8.56 2.91 -7.85
CA CYS A 193 -7.84 2.09 -6.88
C CYS A 193 -8.71 0.89 -6.48
N ALA A 194 -8.21 -0.32 -6.69
CA ALA A 194 -8.80 -1.54 -6.15
C ALA A 194 -8.21 -1.81 -4.77
N ILE A 195 -9.03 -2.27 -3.84
CA ILE A 195 -8.59 -2.68 -2.50
C ILE A 195 -8.97 -4.16 -2.34
N ALA A 196 -7.98 -5.00 -2.04
CA ALA A 196 -8.21 -6.39 -1.64
C ALA A 196 -8.08 -6.50 -0.11
N PHE A 197 -9.01 -7.19 0.51
CA PHE A 197 -9.03 -7.57 1.91
C PHE A 197 -8.93 -9.09 1.98
N VAL A 198 -7.79 -9.58 2.40
CA VAL A 198 -7.47 -11.01 2.38
C VAL A 198 -7.47 -11.53 3.81
N LYS A 199 -8.38 -12.44 4.13
CA LYS A 199 -8.38 -13.16 5.42
C LYS A 199 -7.30 -14.24 5.44
N ILE A 200 -6.62 -14.38 6.61
CA ILE A 200 -5.51 -15.33 6.81
C ILE A 200 -5.93 -16.44 7.78
#